data_7d16403017942fd9aa3baf75360e6432
#
_entry.id   7d16403017942fd9aa3baf75360e6432
#
_cell.length_a   1.000
_cell.length_b   1.000
_cell.length_c   1.000
_cell.angle_alpha   90.00
_cell.angle_beta   90.00
_cell.angle_gamma   90.00
#
_symmetry.space_group_name_H-M   'P 1'
#
loop_
_entity.id
_entity.type
_entity.pdbx_description
1 polymer ?
#
loop_
_entity_poly.entity_id
_entity_poly.type
_entity_poly.pdbx_seq_one_letter_code
_entity_poly.pdbx_strand_id
1 'polypeptide(L)'
;MLLEKLLKEFNFSINTFNLEESKLFDRYFERILIGKDTFLIKEGEIERYSYFVYDGMLRCWLLNHKGEEQIFWFCKEGTFSMSNISFTLQTKSAFNVQTIVDSVIYRIDKKRVDELYTAIPKVKTVFEDLNAIL
;
A
#
# COMPACT_ATOMS: atom_id res chain seq x y z
N MET A 1 5.52 10.57 -10.99
CA MET A 1 5.22 10.92 -9.60
C MET A 1 4.17 9.97 -9.03
N LEU A 2 4.21 9.74 -7.74
CA LEU A 2 3.34 8.74 -7.10
C LEU A 2 1.85 9.06 -7.24
N LEU A 3 1.44 10.28 -6.87
CA LEU A 3 0.02 10.62 -6.88
C LEU A 3 -0.59 10.52 -8.28
N GLU A 4 0.13 10.94 -9.31
CA GLU A 4 -0.33 10.84 -10.68
C GLU A 4 -0.61 9.40 -11.09
N LYS A 5 0.32 8.50 -10.76
CA LYS A 5 0.15 7.06 -11.04
C LYS A 5 -1.04 6.48 -10.28
N LEU A 6 -1.18 6.86 -9.02
CA LEU A 6 -2.28 6.41 -8.17
C LEU A 6 -3.64 6.87 -8.72
N LEU A 7 -3.77 8.14 -9.06
CA LEU A 7 -5.00 8.68 -9.63
C LEU A 7 -5.37 7.99 -10.94
N LYS A 8 -4.38 7.75 -11.80
CA LYS A 8 -4.59 7.08 -13.08
C LYS A 8 -5.11 5.65 -12.89
N GLU A 9 -4.51 4.89 -11.97
CA GLU A 9 -4.92 3.51 -11.71
C GLU A 9 -6.36 3.41 -11.18
N PHE A 10 -6.81 4.42 -10.45
CA PHE A 10 -8.16 4.48 -9.91
C PHE A 10 -9.13 5.30 -10.78
N ASN A 11 -8.73 5.66 -12.01
CA ASN A 11 -9.55 6.43 -12.95
C ASN A 11 -9.98 7.82 -12.46
N PHE A 12 -9.19 8.45 -11.61
CA PHE A 12 -9.41 9.83 -11.21
C PHE A 12 -8.69 10.78 -12.16
N SER A 13 -9.26 11.97 -12.34
CA SER A 13 -8.60 13.01 -13.12
C SER A 13 -7.32 13.47 -12.43
N ILE A 14 -6.23 13.63 -13.20
CA ILE A 14 -4.99 14.21 -12.71
C ILE A 14 -5.17 15.65 -12.24
N ASN A 15 -6.26 16.30 -12.63
CA ASN A 15 -6.61 17.67 -12.21
C ASN A 15 -7.33 17.72 -10.87
N THR A 16 -7.60 16.59 -10.24
CA THR A 16 -8.20 16.51 -8.89
C THR A 16 -7.33 17.23 -7.86
N PHE A 17 -6.02 17.20 -8.06
CA PHE A 17 -5.05 17.90 -7.22
C PHE A 17 -4.19 18.84 -8.07
N ASN A 18 -3.81 19.97 -7.49
CA ASN A 18 -2.86 20.87 -8.14
C ASN A 18 -1.42 20.36 -7.97
N LEU A 19 -0.47 21.02 -8.64
CA LEU A 19 0.93 20.59 -8.62
C LEU A 19 1.53 20.63 -7.21
N GLU A 20 1.22 21.64 -6.42
CA GLU A 20 1.74 21.75 -5.05
C GLU A 20 1.21 20.63 -4.16
N GLU A 21 -0.08 20.33 -4.27
CA GLU A 21 -0.70 19.23 -3.55
C GLU A 21 -0.08 17.89 -3.95
N SER A 22 0.18 17.68 -5.23
CA SER A 22 0.81 16.45 -5.74
C SER A 22 2.23 16.26 -5.20
N LYS A 23 3.00 17.33 -5.19
CA LYS A 23 4.37 17.31 -4.65
C LYS A 23 4.37 17.06 -3.14
N LEU A 24 3.45 17.71 -2.44
CA LEU A 24 3.32 17.54 -0.99
C LEU A 24 2.89 16.11 -0.65
N PHE A 25 1.91 15.55 -1.36
CA PHE A 25 1.47 14.17 -1.20
C PHE A 25 2.64 13.20 -1.29
N ASP A 26 3.45 13.32 -2.34
CA ASP A 26 4.57 12.41 -2.58
C ASP A 26 5.60 12.42 -1.45
N ARG A 27 5.76 13.54 -0.76
CA ARG A 27 6.70 13.67 0.36
C ARG A 27 6.32 12.88 1.60
N TYR A 28 5.04 12.54 1.75
CA TYR A 28 4.57 11.75 2.89
C TYR A 28 4.91 10.27 2.75
N PHE A 29 5.20 9.84 1.54
CA PHE A 29 5.54 8.44 1.26
C PHE A 29 7.05 8.25 1.16
N GLU A 30 7.52 7.12 1.63
CA GLU A 30 8.91 6.69 1.48
C GLU A 30 8.99 5.71 0.32
N ARG A 31 9.84 6.02 -0.65
CA ARG A 31 10.14 5.13 -1.77
C ARG A 31 11.19 4.13 -1.34
N ILE A 32 10.89 2.85 -1.41
CA ILE A 32 11.81 1.78 -1.04
C ILE A 32 11.97 0.78 -2.19
N LEU A 33 13.18 0.25 -2.29
CA LEU A 33 13.51 -0.84 -3.20
C LEU A 33 13.57 -2.10 -2.36
N ILE A 34 12.73 -3.09 -2.72
CA ILE A 34 12.69 -4.36 -1.99
C ILE A 34 13.07 -5.48 -2.96
N GLY A 35 14.05 -6.26 -2.56
CA GLY A 35 14.49 -7.40 -3.34
C GLY A 35 13.44 -8.50 -3.41
N LYS A 36 13.60 -9.38 -4.38
CA LYS A 36 12.78 -10.57 -4.56
C LYS A 36 12.75 -11.43 -3.28
N ASP A 37 11.63 -12.10 -3.05
CA ASP A 37 11.41 -13.05 -1.95
C ASP A 37 11.55 -12.44 -0.55
N THR A 38 11.31 -11.15 -0.42
CA THR A 38 11.37 -10.42 0.85
C THR A 38 9.97 -10.26 1.45
N PHE A 39 9.84 -10.54 2.74
CA PHE A 39 8.57 -10.33 3.45
C PHE A 39 8.35 -8.85 3.72
N LEU A 40 7.14 -8.38 3.41
CA LEU A 40 6.65 -7.08 3.90
C LEU A 40 6.02 -7.25 5.27
N ILE A 41 5.29 -8.35 5.47
CA ILE A 41 4.73 -8.73 6.75
C ILE A 41 4.60 -10.25 6.83
N LYS A 42 4.76 -10.79 8.02
CA LYS A 42 4.51 -12.20 8.31
C LYS A 42 3.21 -12.37 9.09
N GLU A 43 2.55 -13.50 8.88
CA GLU A 43 1.36 -13.87 9.66
C GLU A 43 1.61 -13.68 11.15
N GLY A 44 0.66 -13.07 11.85
CA GLY A 44 0.75 -12.78 13.27
C GLY A 44 1.38 -11.45 13.65
N GLU A 45 2.05 -10.77 12.70
CA GLU A 45 2.59 -9.43 12.92
C GLU A 45 1.53 -8.38 12.68
N ILE A 46 1.70 -7.21 13.27
CA ILE A 46 0.84 -6.05 13.02
C ILE A 46 1.52 -5.16 11.98
N GLU A 47 0.81 -4.86 10.88
CA GLU A 47 1.34 -4.02 9.82
C GLU A 47 1.48 -2.57 10.29
N ARG A 48 2.67 -2.03 10.11
CA ARG A 48 2.96 -0.63 10.50
C ARG A 48 2.92 0.34 9.34
N TYR A 49 2.81 -0.17 8.12
CA TYR A 49 2.81 0.64 6.89
C TYR A 49 1.68 0.27 5.97
N SER A 50 1.21 1.26 5.21
CA SER A 50 0.44 1.02 4.01
C SER A 50 1.41 1.04 2.83
N TYR A 51 1.33 0.03 1.96
CA TYR A 51 2.24 -0.14 0.83
C TYR A 51 1.51 -0.01 -0.49
N PHE A 52 2.04 0.83 -1.37
CA PHE A 52 1.58 0.94 -2.74
C PHE A 52 2.64 0.34 -3.67
N VAL A 53 2.22 -0.60 -4.52
CA VAL A 53 3.12 -1.25 -5.48
C VAL A 53 3.29 -0.34 -6.68
N TYR A 54 4.41 0.35 -6.75
CA TYR A 54 4.71 1.24 -7.87
C TYR A 54 5.21 0.44 -9.09
N ASP A 55 6.05 -0.55 -8.85
CA ASP A 55 6.60 -1.44 -9.88
C ASP A 55 6.94 -2.77 -9.20
N GLY A 56 6.51 -3.88 -9.78
CA GLY A 56 6.76 -5.20 -9.23
C GLY A 56 5.48 -5.96 -8.89
N MET A 57 5.60 -6.95 -8.01
CA MET A 57 4.49 -7.80 -7.64
C MET A 57 4.71 -8.45 -6.28
N LEU A 58 3.65 -8.53 -5.48
CA LEU A 58 3.63 -9.20 -4.18
C LEU A 58 2.68 -10.39 -4.25
N ARG A 59 2.99 -11.43 -3.48
CA ARG A 59 2.07 -12.54 -3.24
C ARG A 59 1.58 -12.52 -1.81
N CYS A 60 0.30 -12.84 -1.62
CA CYS A 60 -0.32 -13.01 -0.31
C CYS A 60 -0.58 -14.49 -0.12
N TRP A 61 -0.03 -15.08 0.94
CA TRP A 61 -0.11 -16.51 1.15
C TRP A 61 -0.17 -16.88 2.63
N LEU A 62 -0.66 -18.08 2.88
CA LEU A 62 -0.70 -18.65 4.22
C LEU A 62 -0.43 -20.16 4.13
N LEU A 63 -0.18 -20.79 5.25
CA LEU A 63 -0.11 -22.24 5.33
C LEU A 63 -1.52 -22.80 5.54
N ASN A 64 -1.87 -23.82 4.76
CA ASN A 64 -3.12 -24.55 4.98
C ASN A 64 -2.96 -25.53 6.15
N HIS A 65 -4.01 -26.26 6.49
CA HIS A 65 -4.00 -27.22 7.60
C HIS A 65 -3.02 -28.39 7.40
N LYS A 66 -2.53 -28.58 6.17
CA LYS A 66 -1.52 -29.61 5.84
C LYS A 66 -0.09 -29.05 5.93
N GLY A 67 0.07 -27.77 6.26
CA GLY A 67 1.37 -27.12 6.29
C GLY A 67 1.91 -26.72 4.92
N GLU A 68 1.06 -26.72 3.89
CA GLU A 68 1.46 -26.33 2.53
C GLU A 68 1.19 -24.84 2.31
N GLU A 69 2.06 -24.18 1.54
CA GLU A 69 1.86 -22.79 1.14
C GLU A 69 0.66 -22.68 0.20
N GLN A 70 -0.24 -21.78 0.52
CA GLN A 70 -1.39 -21.48 -0.31
C GLN A 70 -1.42 -20.00 -0.65
N ILE A 71 -1.17 -19.68 -1.93
CA ILE A 71 -1.26 -18.32 -2.44
C ILE A 71 -2.73 -18.07 -2.77
N PHE A 72 -3.29 -16.98 -2.26
CA PHE A 72 -4.69 -16.63 -2.50
C PHE A 72 -4.86 -15.29 -3.21
N TRP A 73 -3.81 -14.45 -3.27
CA TRP A 73 -3.90 -13.16 -3.91
C TRP A 73 -2.54 -12.67 -4.38
N PHE A 74 -2.54 -11.87 -5.45
CA PHE A 74 -1.38 -11.14 -5.93
C PHE A 74 -1.67 -9.65 -5.90
N CYS A 75 -0.75 -8.87 -5.33
CA CYS A 75 -0.78 -7.42 -5.38
C CYS A 75 0.14 -6.98 -6.51
N LYS A 76 -0.46 -6.50 -7.58
CA LYS A 76 0.26 -6.09 -8.78
C LYS A 76 0.54 -4.59 -8.78
N GLU A 77 1.34 -4.14 -9.75
CA GLU A 77 1.59 -2.74 -10.00
C GLU A 77 0.29 -1.93 -10.00
N GLY A 78 0.31 -0.78 -9.32
CA GLY A 78 -0.84 0.11 -9.26
C GLY A 78 -1.82 -0.19 -8.14
N THR A 79 -1.54 -1.16 -7.27
CA THR A 79 -2.44 -1.53 -6.16
C THR A 79 -1.77 -1.38 -4.81
N PHE A 80 -2.61 -1.27 -3.77
CA PHE A 80 -2.14 -1.33 -2.39
C PHE A 80 -2.01 -2.78 -1.93
N SER A 81 -1.13 -3.03 -0.97
CA SER A 81 -0.97 -4.34 -0.35
C SER A 81 -2.22 -4.74 0.43
N MET A 82 -2.53 -6.05 0.43
CA MET A 82 -3.62 -6.63 1.22
C MET A 82 -3.40 -6.49 2.74
N SER A 83 -2.19 -6.20 3.19
CA SER A 83 -1.90 -5.95 4.62
C SER A 83 -2.55 -4.67 5.15
N ASN A 84 -3.20 -3.89 4.31
CA ASN A 84 -3.90 -2.67 4.71
C ASN A 84 -4.95 -2.89 5.80
N ILE A 85 -5.59 -4.05 5.87
CA ILE A 85 -6.55 -4.37 6.93
C ILE A 85 -5.84 -4.39 8.29
N SER A 86 -4.71 -5.08 8.39
CA SER A 86 -3.89 -5.10 9.60
C SER A 86 -3.41 -3.69 9.95
N PHE A 87 -2.98 -2.92 8.96
CA PHE A 87 -2.52 -1.54 9.13
C PHE A 87 -3.64 -0.63 9.68
N THR A 88 -4.82 -0.68 9.07
CA THR A 88 -5.93 0.21 9.44
C THR A 88 -6.48 -0.12 10.82
N LEU A 89 -6.68 -1.39 11.11
CA LEU A 89 -7.27 -1.86 12.37
C LEU A 89 -6.24 -2.14 13.46
N GLN A 90 -4.95 -2.14 13.14
CA GLN A 90 -3.86 -2.50 14.04
C GLN A 90 -4.09 -3.86 14.70
N THR A 91 -4.54 -4.81 13.88
CA THR A 91 -4.75 -6.21 14.26
C THR A 91 -3.69 -7.09 13.60
N LYS A 92 -3.46 -8.27 14.15
CA LYS A 92 -2.48 -9.22 13.62
C LYS A 92 -2.89 -9.65 12.21
N SER A 93 -1.91 -9.68 11.31
CA SER A 93 -2.13 -10.17 9.95
C SER A 93 -2.46 -11.66 9.94
N ALA A 94 -3.48 -12.03 9.18
CA ALA A 94 -3.88 -13.41 9.00
C ALA A 94 -3.05 -14.14 7.94
N PHE A 95 -2.14 -13.45 7.25
CA PHE A 95 -1.37 -14.02 6.15
C PHE A 95 -0.04 -13.32 5.97
N ASN A 96 0.81 -13.91 5.13
CA ASN A 96 2.11 -13.36 4.74
C ASN A 96 1.99 -12.55 3.45
N VAL A 97 2.76 -11.49 3.34
CA VAL A 97 2.92 -10.71 2.11
C VAL A 97 4.40 -10.67 1.76
N GLN A 98 4.74 -11.10 0.56
CA GLN A 98 6.13 -11.31 0.14
C GLN A 98 6.30 -10.91 -1.32
N THR A 99 7.43 -10.28 -1.66
CA THR A 99 7.74 -9.93 -3.04
C THR A 99 8.00 -11.18 -3.88
N ILE A 100 7.54 -11.15 -5.14
CA ILE A 100 7.82 -12.19 -6.13
C ILE A 100 9.05 -11.81 -6.96
N VAL A 101 9.21 -10.52 -7.22
CA VAL A 101 10.31 -9.94 -8.00
C VAL A 101 10.85 -8.73 -7.25
N ASP A 102 12.01 -8.22 -7.68
CA ASP A 102 12.50 -6.94 -7.20
C ASP A 102 11.42 -5.88 -7.44
N SER A 103 11.08 -5.12 -6.42
CA SER A 103 9.92 -4.23 -6.47
C SER A 103 10.26 -2.84 -5.96
N VAL A 104 9.58 -1.85 -6.53
CA VAL A 104 9.58 -0.46 -6.06
C VAL A 104 8.26 -0.23 -5.34
N ILE A 105 8.35 0.09 -4.07
CA ILE A 105 7.20 0.25 -3.19
C ILE A 105 7.23 1.65 -2.60
N TYR A 106 6.07 2.29 -2.49
CA TYR A 106 5.90 3.49 -1.70
C TYR A 106 5.15 3.13 -0.44
N ARG A 107 5.65 3.54 0.72
CA ARG A 107 5.04 3.23 2.00
C ARG A 107 4.81 4.47 2.83
N ILE A 108 3.82 4.39 3.71
CA ILE A 108 3.48 5.46 4.64
C ILE A 108 3.06 4.83 5.97
N ASP A 109 3.53 5.40 7.08
CA ASP A 109 3.14 4.96 8.41
C ASP A 109 1.85 5.66 8.89
N LYS A 110 1.30 5.19 10.00
CA LYS A 110 0.03 5.70 10.54
C LYS A 110 0.07 7.18 10.89
N LYS A 111 1.17 7.62 11.51
CA LYS A 111 1.35 9.02 11.90
C LYS A 111 1.34 9.93 10.68
N ARG A 112 2.03 9.53 9.62
CA ARG A 112 2.10 10.30 8.38
C ARG A 112 0.79 10.30 7.62
N VAL A 113 -0.01 9.24 7.71
CA VAL A 113 -1.37 9.23 7.15
C VAL A 113 -2.21 10.33 7.80
N ASP A 114 -2.17 10.43 9.12
CA ASP A 114 -2.91 11.46 9.84
C ASP A 114 -2.43 12.87 9.48
N GLU A 115 -1.13 13.06 9.38
CA GLU A 115 -0.52 14.33 8.95
C GLU A 115 -0.92 14.68 7.51
N LEU A 116 -0.92 13.69 6.62
CA LEU A 116 -1.32 13.87 5.22
C LEU A 116 -2.77 14.32 5.11
N TYR A 117 -3.68 13.70 5.83
CA TYR A 117 -5.09 14.06 5.85
C TYR A 117 -5.32 15.47 6.39
N THR A 118 -4.50 15.90 7.35
CA THR A 118 -4.56 17.26 7.87
C THR A 118 -4.02 18.27 6.87
N ALA A 119 -2.91 17.94 6.20
CA ALA A 119 -2.28 18.83 5.23
C ALA A 119 -3.08 18.96 3.94
N ILE A 120 -3.68 17.88 3.48
CA ILE A 120 -4.48 17.85 2.25
C ILE A 120 -5.79 17.09 2.53
N PRO A 121 -6.79 17.76 3.13
CA PRO A 121 -8.05 17.08 3.51
C PRO A 121 -8.76 16.37 2.36
N LYS A 122 -8.58 16.85 1.14
CA LYS A 122 -9.09 16.27 -0.08
C LYS A 122 -8.67 14.81 -0.28
N VAL A 123 -7.47 14.46 0.19
CA VAL A 123 -6.93 13.09 0.08
C VAL A 123 -7.83 12.11 0.81
N LYS A 124 -8.25 12.43 2.02
CA LYS A 124 -9.12 11.56 2.81
C LYS A 124 -10.42 11.27 2.08
N THR A 125 -11.05 12.32 1.54
CA THR A 125 -12.30 12.18 0.81
C THR A 125 -12.14 11.31 -0.44
N VAL A 126 -11.09 11.56 -1.23
CA VAL A 126 -10.81 10.79 -2.44
C VAL A 126 -10.56 9.32 -2.13
N PHE A 127 -9.77 9.03 -1.10
CA PHE A 127 -9.45 7.65 -0.76
C PHE A 127 -10.63 6.90 -0.11
N GLU A 128 -11.49 7.58 0.62
CA GLU A 128 -12.73 7.00 1.13
C GLU A 128 -13.67 6.63 -0.03
N ASP A 129 -13.81 7.51 -1.02
CA ASP A 129 -14.64 7.27 -2.20
C ASP A 129 -14.15 6.08 -3.03
N LEU A 130 -12.86 5.80 -3.00
CA LEU A 130 -12.24 4.69 -3.72
C LEU A 130 -12.26 3.38 -2.91
N ASN A 131 -12.73 3.40 -1.68
CA ASN A 131 -12.54 2.30 -0.72
C ASN A 131 -11.06 1.94 -0.55
N ALA A 132 -10.18 2.87 -0.83
CA ALA A 132 -8.75 2.71 -0.58
C ALA A 132 -8.50 2.89 0.92
N ILE A 133 -7.71 2.01 1.49
CA ILE A 133 -7.41 2.01 2.92
C ILE A 133 -6.04 2.64 3.10
N LEU A 134 -6.05 3.87 3.56
CA LEU A 134 -4.85 4.58 4.01
C LEU A 134 -5.00 5.02 5.44
#